data_a0175b7f2dcce0947a9893d3567003e4
#
_entry.id   a0175b7f2dcce0947a9893d3567003e4
#
_cell.length_a   1.000
_cell.length_b   1.000
_cell.length_c   1.000
_cell.angle_alpha   90.00
_cell.angle_beta   90.00
_cell.angle_gamma   90.00
#
_symmetry.space_group_name_H-M   'P 1'
#
loop_
_entity.id
_entity.type
_entity.pdbx_description
1 polymer ?
#
loop_
_entity_poly.entity_id
_entity_poly.type
_entity_poly.pdbx_seq_one_letter_code
_entity_poly.pdbx_strand_id
1 'polypeptide(L)'
;MDEQLICELYQTTTPSTHKLAKQFSVGHKKISEILVKNNIKINPRGASNRGVNSQAITDYKQIVYPDNHIAVCIKTGITFNDANNYSGALTTHIKKIWGDVNIPTNEYQRKKFEFENGRKWYEEFFRIEKQEKKDIRQCKLCDWSTTDINNLSGSFLNHLKTHSINLEIYITKFPDEAKYHQTFSNRIEKLKNKDNLVRCMLCNQLLSSISNNHLKNKHGITQSEYKLRFPNTPLTSNNLSQVLRDKMSKTNKDMKPVWSSKGELELKELIGSLGFNIEKSRNRGLLNGMEIDLVLSDYPICFEYNGLYYHTEAMGKAKDYHLNKTKKCAELGYTLYQIFEDEWILNKELVKNKIKHILGVSNDVRIGARKCTIKKIDTSIKSEFLKLNHIQGNDASDIHIGAYHDDILMGVMCFKSSRHMTRTKINKPNEFELSRFATKIGFVLPGLASKMFNWFRDEYKPNTVISFADRRWTPISDNNLYIKLGFDLVSIVEPSYCYYNSKVDKYRRFHKFGFGKKAIARKFPDYFDPNKTERELMMGLGYSRIWDCGLFKYEKSCE
;
A
#
# COMPACT_ATOMS: atom_id res chain seq x y z
N MET A 1 8.39 30.84 -36.41
CA MET A 1 7.25 30.16 -35.78
C MET A 1 6.01 30.86 -36.32
N ASP A 2 5.13 30.13 -36.96
CA ASP A 2 3.95 30.71 -37.62
C ASP A 2 2.85 30.99 -36.58
N GLU A 3 2.77 32.26 -36.13
CA GLU A 3 1.79 32.73 -35.15
C GLU A 3 0.36 32.63 -35.66
N GLN A 4 0.15 32.82 -36.97
CA GLN A 4 -1.18 32.71 -37.60
C GLN A 4 -1.68 31.27 -37.56
N LEU A 5 -0.83 30.31 -37.89
CA LEU A 5 -1.18 28.89 -37.85
C LEU A 5 -1.52 28.42 -36.42
N ILE A 6 -0.81 28.93 -35.41
CA ILE A 6 -1.11 28.63 -34.00
C ILE A 6 -2.50 29.17 -33.60
N CYS A 7 -2.82 30.39 -34.03
CA CYS A 7 -4.12 31.02 -33.79
C CYS A 7 -5.27 30.27 -34.48
N GLU A 8 -5.08 29.90 -35.73
CA GLU A 8 -6.05 29.14 -36.52
C GLU A 8 -6.30 27.75 -35.94
N LEU A 9 -5.24 27.01 -35.59
CA LEU A 9 -5.37 25.70 -34.98
C LEU A 9 -6.04 25.78 -33.61
N TYR A 10 -5.78 26.84 -32.82
CA TYR A 10 -6.43 27.01 -31.53
C TYR A 10 -7.93 27.29 -31.66
N GLN A 11 -8.33 28.09 -32.66
CA GLN A 11 -9.73 28.44 -32.93
C GLN A 11 -10.53 27.28 -33.56
N THR A 12 -9.92 26.55 -34.49
CA THR A 12 -10.62 25.51 -35.27
C THR A 12 -10.71 24.17 -34.54
N THR A 13 -9.65 23.76 -33.87
CA THR A 13 -9.56 22.45 -33.21
C THR A 13 -9.58 22.52 -31.69
N THR A 14 -9.58 23.70 -31.09
CA THR A 14 -9.60 23.96 -29.64
C THR A 14 -8.64 23.07 -28.81
N PRO A 15 -7.38 22.84 -29.23
CA PRO A 15 -6.46 22.06 -28.46
C PRO A 15 -6.00 22.84 -27.22
N SER A 16 -5.56 22.15 -26.16
CA SER A 16 -4.96 22.87 -25.02
C SER A 16 -3.66 23.56 -25.40
N THR A 17 -3.33 24.68 -24.75
CA THR A 17 -2.05 25.40 -24.97
C THR A 17 -0.83 24.50 -24.79
N HIS A 18 -0.91 23.47 -23.93
CA HIS A 18 0.13 22.46 -23.77
C HIS A 18 0.26 21.52 -24.98
N LYS A 19 -0.86 21.17 -25.63
CA LYS A 19 -0.84 20.31 -26.81
C LYS A 19 -0.21 21.04 -28.00
N LEU A 20 -0.56 22.30 -28.20
CA LEU A 20 0.09 23.15 -29.20
C LEU A 20 1.57 23.40 -28.88
N ALA A 21 1.90 23.66 -27.63
CA ALA A 21 3.28 23.82 -27.19
C ALA A 21 4.15 22.62 -27.56
N LYS A 22 3.62 21.41 -27.36
CA LYS A 22 4.31 20.16 -27.75
C LYS A 22 4.41 20.03 -29.27
N GLN A 23 3.38 20.39 -30.03
CA GLN A 23 3.36 20.30 -31.48
C GLN A 23 4.36 21.28 -32.15
N PHE A 24 4.49 22.47 -31.58
CA PHE A 24 5.40 23.49 -32.08
C PHE A 24 6.76 23.53 -31.37
N SER A 25 7.04 22.57 -30.47
CA SER A 25 8.27 22.42 -29.70
C SER A 25 8.67 23.69 -28.92
N VAL A 26 7.69 24.36 -28.28
CA VAL A 26 7.87 25.61 -27.50
C VAL A 26 7.24 25.49 -26.11
N GLY A 27 7.55 26.44 -25.22
CA GLY A 27 6.90 26.51 -23.91
C GLY A 27 5.44 26.93 -24.00
N HIS A 28 4.55 26.36 -23.17
CA HIS A 28 3.12 26.69 -23.17
C HIS A 28 2.83 28.17 -22.87
N LYS A 29 3.69 28.86 -22.12
CA LYS A 29 3.62 30.32 -21.90
C LYS A 29 3.73 31.08 -23.20
N LYS A 30 4.65 30.67 -24.10
CA LYS A 30 4.83 31.30 -25.41
C LYS A 30 3.59 31.17 -26.30
N ILE A 31 2.93 30.00 -26.28
CA ILE A 31 1.63 29.83 -26.98
C ILE A 31 0.56 30.74 -26.37
N SER A 32 0.48 30.86 -25.05
CA SER A 32 -0.48 31.72 -24.36
C SER A 32 -0.26 33.21 -24.73
N GLU A 33 1.00 33.65 -24.78
CA GLU A 33 1.37 35.03 -25.18
C GLU A 33 0.94 35.33 -26.63
N ILE A 34 1.13 34.39 -27.56
CA ILE A 34 0.71 34.53 -28.96
C ILE A 34 -0.82 34.66 -29.07
N LEU A 35 -1.56 33.81 -28.36
CA LEU A 35 -3.02 33.85 -28.36
C LEU A 35 -3.56 35.15 -27.78
N VAL A 36 -3.00 35.63 -26.68
CA VAL A 36 -3.38 36.91 -26.05
C VAL A 36 -3.04 38.11 -26.96
N LYS A 37 -1.84 38.11 -27.57
CA LYS A 37 -1.39 39.14 -28.53
C LYS A 37 -2.38 39.27 -29.73
N ASN A 38 -2.97 38.15 -30.15
CA ASN A 38 -3.94 38.11 -31.24
C ASN A 38 -5.40 38.20 -30.79
N ASN A 39 -5.67 38.67 -29.58
CA ASN A 39 -6.99 38.81 -28.96
C ASN A 39 -7.81 37.52 -28.89
N ILE A 40 -7.16 36.36 -28.83
CA ILE A 40 -7.83 35.08 -28.71
C ILE A 40 -7.94 34.71 -27.24
N LYS A 41 -9.16 34.55 -26.77
CA LYS A 41 -9.44 34.18 -25.36
C LYS A 41 -8.97 32.76 -25.05
N ILE A 42 -8.07 32.61 -24.07
CA ILE A 42 -7.60 31.30 -23.62
C ILE A 42 -8.63 30.69 -22.68
N ASN A 43 -9.07 29.49 -22.97
CA ASN A 43 -10.00 28.75 -22.11
C ASN A 43 -9.35 28.36 -20.78
N PRO A 44 -10.03 28.48 -19.63
CA PRO A 44 -9.52 28.07 -18.32
C PRO A 44 -9.13 26.58 -18.30
N ARG A 45 -8.16 26.20 -17.45
CA ARG A 45 -7.76 24.79 -17.26
C ARG A 45 -8.98 23.91 -16.97
N GLY A 46 -9.22 22.90 -17.80
CA GLY A 46 -10.37 21.99 -17.71
C GLY A 46 -11.60 22.40 -18.52
N ALA A 47 -11.60 23.54 -19.21
CA ALA A 47 -12.71 24.03 -20.04
C ALA A 47 -12.63 23.57 -21.49
N SER A 48 -11.60 22.85 -21.91
CA SER A 48 -11.36 22.44 -23.30
C SER A 48 -12.45 21.58 -23.95
N ASN A 49 -13.46 21.14 -23.17
CA ASN A 49 -14.60 20.37 -23.69
C ASN A 49 -15.97 20.86 -23.21
N ARG A 50 -16.06 22.00 -22.48
CA ARG A 50 -17.35 22.47 -21.94
C ARG A 50 -17.97 23.66 -22.71
N GLY A 51 -17.17 24.45 -23.38
CA GLY A 51 -17.63 25.69 -24.00
C GLY A 51 -18.28 25.57 -25.38
N VAL A 52 -17.83 24.60 -26.19
CA VAL A 52 -18.39 24.38 -27.56
C VAL A 52 -19.60 23.42 -27.53
N ASN A 53 -19.72 22.64 -26.44
CA ASN A 53 -20.72 21.57 -26.37
C ASN A 53 -22.05 21.96 -25.73
N SER A 54 -22.16 23.07 -25.00
CA SER A 54 -23.42 23.39 -24.30
C SER A 54 -24.54 23.86 -25.23
N GLN A 55 -24.23 24.55 -26.33
CA GLN A 55 -25.23 25.00 -27.29
C GLN A 55 -25.58 23.89 -28.30
N ALA A 56 -24.59 23.13 -28.77
CA ALA A 56 -24.83 21.99 -29.67
C ALA A 56 -25.53 20.80 -28.98
N ILE A 57 -25.41 20.65 -27.64
CA ILE A 57 -26.10 19.60 -26.86
C ILE A 57 -27.61 19.86 -26.79
N THR A 58 -28.06 21.12 -26.84
CA THR A 58 -29.48 21.48 -26.78
C THR A 58 -30.22 21.20 -28.10
N ASP A 59 -29.52 21.14 -29.24
CA ASP A 59 -30.14 21.00 -30.56
C ASP A 59 -30.38 19.53 -30.95
N TYR A 60 -29.71 18.57 -30.34
CA TYR A 60 -29.94 17.15 -30.61
C TYR A 60 -30.97 16.54 -29.64
N LYS A 61 -32.14 16.17 -30.16
CA LYS A 61 -33.13 15.39 -29.38
C LYS A 61 -32.57 13.99 -29.08
N GLN A 62 -32.57 13.64 -27.80
CA GLN A 62 -32.17 12.32 -27.39
C GLN A 62 -33.30 11.31 -27.64
N ILE A 63 -32.96 10.15 -28.20
CA ILE A 63 -33.89 9.02 -28.30
C ILE A 63 -34.07 8.44 -26.88
N VAL A 64 -35.29 8.39 -26.40
CA VAL A 64 -35.64 7.81 -25.09
C VAL A 64 -36.67 6.72 -25.31
N TYR A 65 -36.32 5.50 -24.89
CA TYR A 65 -37.26 4.39 -24.90
C TYR A 65 -38.18 4.46 -23.67
N PRO A 66 -39.48 4.14 -23.81
CA PRO A 66 -40.38 4.01 -22.66
C PRO A 66 -39.90 2.97 -21.66
N ASP A 67 -40.29 3.11 -20.39
CA ASP A 67 -39.87 2.24 -19.29
C ASP A 67 -40.21 0.75 -19.46
N ASN A 68 -41.10 0.41 -20.37
CA ASN A 68 -41.47 -0.96 -20.70
C ASN A 68 -40.61 -1.59 -21.79
N HIS A 69 -39.51 -0.96 -22.18
CA HIS A 69 -38.56 -1.52 -23.14
C HIS A 69 -37.35 -2.11 -22.42
N ILE A 70 -36.91 -3.24 -22.96
CA ILE A 70 -35.72 -3.97 -22.48
C ILE A 70 -34.70 -4.06 -23.62
N ALA A 71 -33.42 -4.17 -23.23
CA ALA A 71 -32.33 -4.43 -24.18
C ALA A 71 -31.91 -5.89 -24.09
N VAL A 72 -31.95 -6.62 -25.19
CA VAL A 72 -31.54 -8.04 -25.27
C VAL A 72 -30.23 -8.13 -26.04
N CYS A 73 -29.18 -8.63 -25.43
CA CYS A 73 -27.87 -8.80 -26.05
C CYS A 73 -27.96 -9.79 -27.22
N ILE A 74 -27.58 -9.34 -28.42
CA ILE A 74 -27.67 -10.16 -29.64
C ILE A 74 -26.78 -11.41 -29.55
N LYS A 75 -25.62 -11.32 -28.90
CA LYS A 75 -24.65 -12.39 -28.83
C LYS A 75 -24.90 -13.39 -27.69
N THR A 76 -25.43 -12.93 -26.57
CA THR A 76 -25.57 -13.75 -25.34
C THR A 76 -27.01 -14.02 -24.92
N GLY A 77 -27.98 -13.32 -25.50
CA GLY A 77 -29.39 -13.38 -25.07
C GLY A 77 -29.69 -12.76 -23.69
N ILE A 78 -28.67 -12.21 -23.02
CA ILE A 78 -28.87 -11.58 -21.70
C ILE A 78 -29.73 -10.33 -21.86
N THR A 79 -30.72 -10.18 -20.97
CA THR A 79 -31.67 -9.07 -20.96
C THR A 79 -31.32 -8.01 -19.92
N PHE A 80 -31.54 -6.75 -20.24
CA PHE A 80 -31.35 -5.59 -19.38
C PHE A 80 -32.64 -4.74 -19.35
N ASN A 81 -33.14 -4.46 -18.17
CA ASN A 81 -34.38 -3.67 -18.00
C ASN A 81 -34.19 -2.16 -18.26
N ASP A 82 -32.95 -1.70 -18.36
CA ASP A 82 -32.59 -0.30 -18.66
C ASP A 82 -32.23 -0.17 -20.15
N ALA A 83 -33.24 -0.12 -21.01
CA ALA A 83 -33.04 0.07 -22.45
C ALA A 83 -32.42 1.44 -22.81
N ASN A 84 -32.42 2.40 -21.90
CA ASN A 84 -31.80 3.70 -22.06
C ASN A 84 -30.33 3.76 -21.62
N ASN A 85 -29.82 2.72 -21.00
CA ASN A 85 -28.47 2.62 -20.45
C ASN A 85 -28.09 3.74 -19.45
N TYR A 86 -29.04 4.22 -18.66
CA TYR A 86 -28.79 5.23 -17.62
C TYR A 86 -27.82 4.70 -16.53
N SER A 87 -27.89 3.40 -16.24
CA SER A 87 -27.02 2.72 -15.30
C SER A 87 -25.62 2.42 -15.86
N GLY A 88 -25.41 2.56 -17.19
CA GLY A 88 -24.18 2.16 -17.85
C GLY A 88 -23.97 0.64 -18.00
N ALA A 89 -24.98 -0.16 -17.65
CA ALA A 89 -24.88 -1.62 -17.66
C ALA A 89 -24.63 -2.19 -19.05
N LEU A 90 -25.29 -1.63 -20.10
CA LEU A 90 -25.11 -2.05 -21.49
C LEU A 90 -23.67 -1.77 -21.95
N THR A 91 -23.14 -0.60 -21.64
CA THR A 91 -21.75 -0.22 -21.96
C THR A 91 -20.73 -1.19 -21.32
N THR A 92 -20.96 -1.55 -20.07
CA THR A 92 -20.12 -2.51 -19.33
C THR A 92 -20.19 -3.90 -19.96
N HIS A 93 -21.38 -4.34 -20.36
CA HIS A 93 -21.57 -5.64 -21.00
C HIS A 93 -20.92 -5.69 -22.40
N ILE A 94 -21.05 -4.62 -23.20
CA ILE A 94 -20.39 -4.52 -24.52
C ILE A 94 -18.87 -4.71 -24.37
N LYS A 95 -18.22 -3.96 -23.49
CA LYS A 95 -16.78 -4.08 -23.24
C LYS A 95 -16.36 -5.50 -22.85
N LYS A 96 -17.19 -6.19 -22.07
CA LYS A 96 -16.92 -7.56 -21.62
C LYS A 96 -17.02 -8.58 -22.76
N ILE A 97 -17.98 -8.42 -23.68
CA ILE A 97 -18.31 -9.44 -24.68
C ILE A 97 -17.64 -9.19 -26.05
N TRP A 98 -17.44 -7.92 -26.42
CA TRP A 98 -16.85 -7.53 -27.71
C TRP A 98 -15.43 -6.94 -27.60
N GLY A 99 -14.92 -6.68 -26.37
CA GLY A 99 -13.59 -6.11 -26.17
C GLY A 99 -13.50 -4.63 -26.54
N ASP A 100 -12.40 -4.24 -27.19
CA ASP A 100 -12.11 -2.85 -27.58
C ASP A 100 -12.90 -2.42 -28.83
N VAL A 101 -14.20 -2.21 -28.69
CA VAL A 101 -15.04 -1.59 -29.70
C VAL A 101 -15.08 -0.07 -29.50
N ASN A 102 -15.23 0.66 -30.61
CA ASN A 102 -15.29 2.12 -30.59
C ASN A 102 -16.61 2.59 -29.96
N ILE A 103 -16.57 2.93 -28.68
CA ILE A 103 -17.73 3.36 -27.89
C ILE A 103 -17.70 4.90 -27.76
N PRO A 104 -18.77 5.63 -28.04
CA PRO A 104 -18.83 7.06 -27.76
C PRO A 104 -18.52 7.38 -26.30
N THR A 105 -17.45 8.16 -26.08
CA THR A 105 -16.90 8.39 -24.73
C THR A 105 -17.59 9.51 -23.96
N ASN A 106 -18.28 10.40 -24.64
CA ASN A 106 -18.99 11.54 -24.05
C ASN A 106 -20.42 11.69 -24.53
N GLU A 107 -21.21 12.51 -23.83
CA GLU A 107 -22.61 12.74 -24.11
C GLU A 107 -22.86 13.38 -25.52
N TYR A 108 -21.98 14.26 -25.94
CA TYR A 108 -22.07 14.90 -27.28
C TYR A 108 -21.94 13.87 -28.39
N GLN A 109 -20.95 13.00 -28.35
CA GLN A 109 -20.75 11.96 -29.35
C GLN A 109 -21.94 10.99 -29.40
N ARG A 110 -22.55 10.66 -28.26
CA ARG A 110 -23.75 9.81 -28.19
C ARG A 110 -24.94 10.49 -28.84
N LYS A 111 -25.24 11.73 -28.48
CA LYS A 111 -26.37 12.51 -29.05
C LYS A 111 -26.18 12.78 -30.53
N LYS A 112 -24.96 13.11 -30.98
CA LYS A 112 -24.61 13.28 -32.38
C LYS A 112 -24.86 12.00 -33.17
N PHE A 113 -24.41 10.85 -32.68
CA PHE A 113 -24.65 9.55 -33.31
C PHE A 113 -26.13 9.22 -33.40
N GLU A 114 -26.91 9.44 -32.32
CA GLU A 114 -28.36 9.20 -32.29
C GLU A 114 -29.09 10.08 -33.31
N PHE A 115 -28.71 11.32 -33.45
CA PHE A 115 -29.28 12.25 -34.42
C PHE A 115 -28.96 11.85 -35.86
N GLU A 116 -27.70 11.51 -36.15
CA GLU A 116 -27.24 11.16 -37.49
C GLU A 116 -27.77 9.79 -37.96
N ASN A 117 -28.01 8.85 -37.07
CA ASN A 117 -28.36 7.46 -37.38
C ASN A 117 -29.81 7.07 -37.03
N GLY A 118 -30.56 7.92 -36.34
CA GLY A 118 -31.93 7.63 -35.92
C GLY A 118 -32.09 6.47 -34.94
N ARG A 119 -30.99 6.01 -34.33
CA ARG A 119 -30.93 4.91 -33.35
C ARG A 119 -29.85 5.16 -32.32
N LYS A 120 -29.93 4.48 -31.17
CA LYS A 120 -28.87 4.54 -30.16
C LYS A 120 -27.63 3.75 -30.62
N TRP A 121 -26.46 4.23 -30.24
CA TRP A 121 -25.18 3.64 -30.63
C TRP A 121 -25.02 2.17 -30.19
N TYR A 122 -25.64 1.74 -29.09
CA TYR A 122 -25.57 0.38 -28.59
C TYR A 122 -26.59 -0.60 -29.22
N GLU A 123 -27.49 -0.12 -30.10
CA GLU A 123 -28.42 -1.00 -30.81
C GLU A 123 -27.77 -1.90 -31.87
N GLU A 124 -26.51 -1.67 -32.15
CA GLU A 124 -25.66 -2.61 -32.88
C GLU A 124 -25.38 -3.90 -32.10
N PHE A 125 -25.44 -3.82 -30.77
CA PHE A 125 -25.11 -4.91 -29.85
C PHE A 125 -26.33 -5.48 -29.12
N PHE A 126 -27.47 -4.75 -29.15
CA PHE A 126 -28.71 -5.12 -28.46
C PHE A 126 -29.93 -4.91 -29.35
N ARG A 127 -30.87 -5.85 -29.26
CA ARG A 127 -32.23 -5.63 -29.75
C ARG A 127 -33.03 -4.94 -28.66
N ILE A 128 -33.79 -3.92 -29.02
CA ILE A 128 -34.71 -3.25 -28.09
C ILE A 128 -36.09 -3.85 -28.27
N GLU A 129 -36.64 -4.44 -27.27
CA GLU A 129 -37.91 -5.16 -27.29
C GLU A 129 -38.89 -4.55 -26.28
N LYS A 130 -40.16 -4.48 -26.66
CA LYS A 130 -41.24 -4.06 -25.76
C LYS A 130 -41.60 -5.22 -24.85
N GLN A 131 -41.52 -5.02 -23.55
CA GLN A 131 -41.93 -6.05 -22.57
C GLN A 131 -43.43 -6.01 -22.39
N GLU A 132 -44.14 -7.07 -22.80
CA GLU A 132 -45.57 -7.25 -22.55
C GLU A 132 -45.83 -7.68 -21.12
N LYS A 133 -46.28 -6.78 -20.26
CA LYS A 133 -46.64 -6.93 -18.83
C LYS A 133 -45.47 -7.25 -17.92
N LYS A 134 -45.10 -6.28 -17.08
CA LYS A 134 -44.31 -6.58 -15.85
C LYS A 134 -45.21 -7.40 -14.89
N ASP A 135 -44.69 -8.55 -14.42
CA ASP A 135 -45.32 -9.24 -13.31
C ASP A 135 -45.45 -8.30 -12.10
N ILE A 136 -46.59 -8.27 -11.49
CA ILE A 136 -46.88 -7.43 -10.34
C ILE A 136 -46.95 -8.33 -9.11
N ARG A 137 -46.17 -7.99 -8.08
CA ARG A 137 -46.28 -8.62 -6.77
C ARG A 137 -47.18 -7.80 -5.87
N GLN A 138 -48.23 -8.43 -5.33
CA GLN A 138 -49.14 -7.82 -4.40
C GLN A 138 -48.86 -8.26 -2.96
N CYS A 139 -48.97 -7.35 -2.01
CA CYS A 139 -48.87 -7.68 -0.60
C CYS A 139 -50.08 -8.56 -0.18
N LYS A 140 -49.82 -9.66 0.54
CA LYS A 140 -50.89 -10.54 1.05
C LYS A 140 -51.69 -9.97 2.24
N LEU A 141 -51.28 -8.80 2.74
CA LEU A 141 -51.89 -8.12 3.89
C LEU A 141 -52.70 -6.89 3.50
N CYS A 142 -52.52 -6.34 2.29
CA CYS A 142 -53.24 -5.17 1.77
C CYS A 142 -53.12 -5.09 0.24
N ASP A 143 -53.77 -4.08 -0.37
CA ASP A 143 -53.84 -3.91 -1.82
C ASP A 143 -52.56 -3.29 -2.42
N TRP A 144 -51.52 -3.03 -1.64
CA TRP A 144 -50.27 -2.49 -2.14
C TRP A 144 -49.56 -3.49 -3.05
N SER A 145 -49.05 -2.99 -4.17
CA SER A 145 -48.36 -3.81 -5.17
C SER A 145 -47.07 -3.14 -5.66
N THR A 146 -46.15 -3.95 -6.19
CA THR A 146 -44.90 -3.49 -6.76
C THR A 146 -44.50 -4.30 -8.00
N THR A 147 -43.85 -3.67 -8.95
CA THR A 147 -43.20 -4.33 -10.09
C THR A 147 -41.78 -4.83 -9.74
N ASP A 148 -41.26 -4.45 -8.59
CA ASP A 148 -40.00 -4.99 -8.02
C ASP A 148 -40.26 -6.31 -7.31
N ILE A 149 -40.63 -7.34 -8.06
CA ILE A 149 -41.07 -8.64 -7.54
C ILE A 149 -40.03 -9.33 -6.66
N ASN A 150 -38.72 -9.15 -6.96
CA ASN A 150 -37.60 -9.74 -6.23
C ASN A 150 -37.04 -8.80 -5.14
N ASN A 151 -37.69 -7.67 -4.91
CA ASN A 151 -37.31 -6.68 -3.90
C ASN A 151 -35.87 -6.17 -4.03
N LEU A 152 -35.39 -5.94 -5.25
CA LEU A 152 -34.04 -5.44 -5.53
C LEU A 152 -33.85 -4.00 -5.04
N SER A 153 -34.91 -3.16 -5.14
CA SER A 153 -34.93 -1.78 -4.62
C SER A 153 -35.20 -1.70 -3.12
N GLY A 154 -35.58 -2.79 -2.48
CA GLY A 154 -36.02 -2.82 -1.08
C GLY A 154 -37.42 -2.27 -0.85
N SER A 155 -38.21 -1.98 -1.88
CA SER A 155 -39.55 -1.38 -1.80
C SER A 155 -40.53 -2.24 -1.00
N PHE A 156 -40.52 -3.56 -1.20
CA PHE A 156 -41.39 -4.49 -0.47
C PHE A 156 -41.01 -4.59 1.01
N LEU A 157 -39.72 -4.64 1.34
CA LEU A 157 -39.27 -4.64 2.74
C LEU A 157 -39.64 -3.35 3.48
N ASN A 158 -39.59 -2.22 2.79
CA ASN A 158 -40.00 -0.94 3.35
C ASN A 158 -41.54 -0.91 3.54
N HIS A 159 -42.30 -1.49 2.62
CA HIS A 159 -43.73 -1.61 2.75
C HIS A 159 -44.13 -2.51 3.94
N LEU A 160 -43.44 -3.63 4.20
CA LEU A 160 -43.73 -4.49 5.36
C LEU A 160 -43.62 -3.77 6.71
N LYS A 161 -42.83 -2.69 6.78
CA LYS A 161 -42.75 -1.86 7.99
C LYS A 161 -44.08 -1.16 8.31
N THR A 162 -44.90 -0.84 7.31
CA THR A 162 -46.26 -0.26 7.54
C THR A 162 -47.19 -1.22 8.22
N HIS A 163 -46.96 -2.52 8.11
CA HIS A 163 -47.67 -3.59 8.82
C HIS A 163 -47.03 -3.96 10.17
N SER A 164 -45.97 -3.25 10.58
CA SER A 164 -45.19 -3.53 11.80
C SER A 164 -44.63 -4.96 11.86
N ILE A 165 -44.39 -5.58 10.70
CA ILE A 165 -43.82 -6.93 10.59
C ILE A 165 -42.55 -6.93 9.79
N ASN A 166 -41.68 -7.90 10.05
CA ASN A 166 -40.52 -8.15 9.25
C ASN A 166 -40.76 -9.25 8.19
N LEU A 167 -39.79 -9.43 7.28
CA LEU A 167 -39.90 -10.43 6.22
C LEU A 167 -40.03 -11.87 6.75
N GLU A 168 -39.39 -12.18 7.86
CA GLU A 168 -39.41 -13.50 8.48
C GLU A 168 -40.84 -13.87 8.95
N ILE A 169 -41.50 -12.95 9.63
CA ILE A 169 -42.89 -13.10 10.06
C ILE A 169 -43.83 -13.21 8.84
N TYR A 170 -43.55 -12.37 7.81
CA TYR A 170 -44.36 -12.39 6.58
C TYR A 170 -44.25 -13.73 5.84
N ILE A 171 -43.04 -14.26 5.61
CA ILE A 171 -42.82 -15.55 4.94
C ILE A 171 -43.32 -16.73 5.79
N THR A 172 -43.22 -16.64 7.12
CA THR A 172 -43.78 -17.67 8.00
C THR A 172 -45.32 -17.75 7.84
N LYS A 173 -45.99 -16.60 7.66
CA LYS A 173 -47.44 -16.51 7.45
C LYS A 173 -47.83 -16.86 6.00
N PHE A 174 -46.98 -16.54 5.02
CA PHE A 174 -47.20 -16.78 3.58
C PHE A 174 -46.00 -17.50 2.95
N PRO A 175 -45.87 -18.82 3.13
CA PRO A 175 -44.70 -19.58 2.68
C PRO A 175 -44.46 -19.55 1.17
N ASP A 176 -45.48 -19.38 0.35
CA ASP A 176 -45.40 -19.23 -1.10
C ASP A 176 -44.64 -17.98 -1.55
N GLU A 177 -44.55 -16.96 -0.71
CA GLU A 177 -43.78 -15.73 -0.96
C GLU A 177 -42.25 -15.91 -0.84
N ALA A 178 -41.79 -17.02 -0.25
CA ALA A 178 -40.38 -17.34 -0.11
C ALA A 178 -39.62 -17.39 -1.47
N LYS A 179 -40.31 -17.74 -2.55
CA LYS A 179 -39.77 -17.79 -3.91
C LYS A 179 -39.20 -16.46 -4.40
N TYR A 180 -39.71 -15.32 -3.94
CA TYR A 180 -39.23 -13.98 -4.27
C TYR A 180 -38.02 -13.52 -3.42
N HIS A 181 -37.62 -14.33 -2.46
CA HIS A 181 -36.54 -14.01 -1.51
C HIS A 181 -35.55 -15.18 -1.34
N GLN A 182 -35.07 -15.73 -2.43
CA GLN A 182 -34.27 -16.96 -2.44
C GLN A 182 -32.99 -16.84 -1.57
N THR A 183 -32.38 -15.66 -1.53
CA THR A 183 -31.27 -15.36 -0.61
C THR A 183 -31.69 -15.42 0.87
N PHE A 184 -32.93 -15.07 1.20
CA PHE A 184 -33.46 -15.11 2.54
C PHE A 184 -33.90 -16.53 2.93
N SER A 185 -34.51 -17.29 2.01
CA SER A 185 -34.84 -18.70 2.19
C SER A 185 -33.63 -19.56 2.47
N ASN A 186 -32.55 -19.34 1.73
CA ASN A 186 -31.23 -19.96 1.97
C ASN A 186 -30.64 -19.59 3.33
N ARG A 187 -30.99 -18.42 3.87
CA ARG A 187 -30.57 -17.96 5.19
C ARG A 187 -31.38 -18.62 6.30
N ILE A 188 -32.71 -18.79 6.13
CA ILE A 188 -33.58 -19.51 7.09
C ILE A 188 -33.21 -20.98 7.17
N GLU A 189 -32.89 -21.63 6.05
CA GLU A 189 -32.47 -23.04 6.03
C GLU A 189 -31.12 -23.22 6.75
N LYS A 190 -30.21 -22.26 6.63
CA LYS A 190 -28.96 -22.21 7.42
C LYS A 190 -29.17 -21.92 8.90
N LEU A 191 -30.26 -21.19 9.27
CA LEU A 191 -30.61 -20.88 10.65
C LEU A 191 -31.27 -22.07 11.36
N LYS A 192 -31.84 -23.05 10.63
CA LYS A 192 -32.39 -24.29 11.19
C LYS A 192 -31.32 -25.20 11.78
N ASN A 193 -30.07 -25.09 11.36
CA ASN A 193 -28.94 -25.80 11.97
C ASN A 193 -28.35 -24.96 13.12
N LYS A 194 -28.80 -25.23 14.35
CA LYS A 194 -28.37 -24.52 15.59
C LYS A 194 -26.86 -24.50 15.82
N ASP A 195 -26.13 -25.46 15.28
CA ASP A 195 -24.68 -25.60 15.45
C ASP A 195 -23.85 -24.58 14.62
N ASN A 196 -24.52 -23.78 13.78
CA ASN A 196 -23.92 -22.82 12.89
C ASN A 196 -24.07 -21.34 13.32
N LEU A 197 -24.41 -21.09 14.57
CA LEU A 197 -24.67 -19.75 15.08
C LEU A 197 -23.81 -19.45 16.29
N VAL A 198 -23.42 -18.17 16.43
CA VAL A 198 -22.79 -17.63 17.64
C VAL A 198 -23.80 -16.77 18.41
N ARG A 199 -23.76 -16.86 19.72
CA ARG A 199 -24.65 -16.09 20.60
C ARG A 199 -23.93 -14.79 21.02
N CYS A 200 -24.58 -13.66 20.79
CA CYS A 200 -24.08 -12.39 21.34
C CYS A 200 -24.35 -12.37 22.85
N MET A 201 -23.31 -12.24 23.65
CA MET A 201 -23.39 -12.27 25.12
C MET A 201 -24.06 -11.03 25.72
N LEU A 202 -24.27 -9.97 24.95
CA LEU A 202 -24.92 -8.73 25.41
C LEU A 202 -26.42 -8.73 25.16
N CYS A 203 -26.90 -9.28 24.03
CA CYS A 203 -28.35 -9.29 23.71
C CYS A 203 -28.96 -10.68 23.52
N ASN A 204 -28.20 -11.74 23.78
CA ASN A 204 -28.60 -13.15 23.65
C ASN A 204 -29.02 -13.58 22.22
N GLN A 205 -28.87 -12.70 21.22
CA GLN A 205 -29.23 -12.97 19.83
C GLN A 205 -28.30 -14.00 19.21
N LEU A 206 -28.86 -14.97 18.50
CA LEU A 206 -28.12 -15.94 17.70
C LEU A 206 -27.81 -15.32 16.32
N LEU A 207 -26.54 -15.29 15.91
CA LEU A 207 -26.05 -14.65 14.71
C LEU A 207 -25.07 -15.59 14.00
N SER A 208 -24.98 -15.51 12.68
CA SER A 208 -23.91 -16.20 11.93
C SER A 208 -22.53 -15.60 12.23
N SER A 209 -22.50 -14.29 12.56
CA SER A 209 -21.31 -13.61 13.07
C SER A 209 -21.72 -12.40 13.92
N ILE A 210 -20.93 -12.10 14.95
CA ILE A 210 -21.04 -10.89 15.77
C ILE A 210 -20.21 -9.81 15.09
N SER A 211 -20.83 -9.06 14.16
CA SER A 211 -20.17 -8.04 13.35
C SER A 211 -19.96 -6.72 14.10
N ASN A 212 -19.01 -5.90 13.64
CA ASN A 212 -18.85 -4.53 14.15
C ASN A 212 -20.13 -3.70 14.04
N ASN A 213 -20.91 -3.86 12.96
CA ASN A 213 -22.17 -3.16 12.77
C ASN A 213 -23.22 -3.57 13.81
N HIS A 214 -23.31 -4.87 14.13
CA HIS A 214 -24.19 -5.35 15.21
C HIS A 214 -23.79 -4.74 16.55
N LEU A 215 -22.49 -4.79 16.89
CA LEU A 215 -21.99 -4.31 18.18
C LEU A 215 -22.10 -2.79 18.29
N LYS A 216 -21.75 -2.05 17.26
CA LYS A 216 -21.79 -0.58 17.24
C LYS A 216 -23.23 -0.06 17.27
N ASN A 217 -24.11 -0.61 16.43
CA ASN A 217 -25.47 -0.10 16.30
C ASN A 217 -26.41 -0.54 17.43
N LYS A 218 -26.17 -1.71 18.05
CA LYS A 218 -27.04 -2.27 19.07
C LYS A 218 -26.50 -2.14 20.49
N HIS A 219 -25.17 -2.01 20.64
CA HIS A 219 -24.52 -2.01 21.95
C HIS A 219 -23.55 -0.84 22.15
N GLY A 220 -23.30 -0.01 21.13
CA GLY A 220 -22.40 1.15 21.22
C GLY A 220 -20.93 0.82 21.43
N ILE A 221 -20.51 -0.45 21.21
CA ILE A 221 -19.14 -0.92 21.46
C ILE A 221 -18.50 -1.47 20.20
N THR A 222 -17.17 -1.51 20.22
CA THR A 222 -16.36 -2.11 19.16
C THR A 222 -16.17 -3.62 19.38
N GLN A 223 -15.73 -4.33 18.35
CA GLN A 223 -15.39 -5.75 18.45
C GLN A 223 -14.23 -6.02 19.42
N SER A 224 -13.28 -5.07 19.52
CA SER A 224 -12.15 -5.15 20.45
C SER A 224 -12.63 -5.06 21.91
N GLU A 225 -13.52 -4.12 22.21
CA GLU A 225 -14.12 -4.00 23.54
C GLU A 225 -15.00 -5.20 23.89
N TYR A 226 -15.73 -5.74 22.93
CA TYR A 226 -16.50 -6.96 23.12
C TYR A 226 -15.61 -8.16 23.46
N LYS A 227 -14.50 -8.33 22.75
CA LYS A 227 -13.52 -9.39 23.03
C LYS A 227 -12.83 -9.25 24.38
N LEU A 228 -12.56 -8.03 24.83
CA LEU A 228 -12.02 -7.78 26.18
C LEU A 228 -13.01 -8.22 27.26
N ARG A 229 -14.32 -7.99 27.06
CA ARG A 229 -15.38 -8.41 28.01
C ARG A 229 -15.68 -9.91 27.96
N PHE A 230 -15.56 -10.51 26.77
CA PHE A 230 -15.91 -11.91 26.50
C PHE A 230 -14.81 -12.62 25.70
N PRO A 231 -13.63 -12.85 26.27
CA PRO A 231 -12.43 -13.32 25.54
C PRO A 231 -12.64 -14.70 24.88
N ASN A 232 -13.42 -15.57 25.48
CA ASN A 232 -13.66 -16.94 25.00
C ASN A 232 -14.87 -17.07 24.06
N THR A 233 -15.56 -15.99 23.75
CA THR A 233 -16.73 -16.04 22.87
C THR A 233 -16.30 -15.94 21.39
N PRO A 234 -16.63 -16.94 20.54
CA PRO A 234 -16.32 -16.85 19.12
C PRO A 234 -17.16 -15.75 18.46
N LEU A 235 -16.53 -14.95 17.59
CA LEU A 235 -17.22 -13.89 16.83
C LEU A 235 -17.92 -14.45 15.58
N THR A 236 -17.54 -15.64 15.11
CA THR A 236 -18.11 -16.31 13.94
C THR A 236 -18.32 -17.79 14.26
N SER A 237 -19.34 -18.39 13.66
CA SER A 237 -19.54 -19.84 13.76
C SER A 237 -18.41 -20.62 13.07
N ASN A 238 -18.12 -21.82 13.55
CA ASN A 238 -17.06 -22.67 12.99
C ASN A 238 -17.30 -22.97 11.50
N ASN A 239 -18.54 -23.21 11.11
CA ASN A 239 -18.88 -23.48 9.71
C ASN A 239 -18.71 -22.22 8.82
N LEU A 240 -19.11 -21.03 9.30
CA LEU A 240 -18.89 -19.80 8.56
C LEU A 240 -17.39 -19.49 8.41
N SER A 241 -16.61 -19.76 9.45
CA SER A 241 -15.14 -19.63 9.42
C SER A 241 -14.51 -20.58 8.40
N GLN A 242 -15.02 -21.81 8.27
CA GLN A 242 -14.57 -22.78 7.28
C GLN A 242 -14.99 -22.38 5.86
N VAL A 243 -16.27 -22.02 5.66
CA VAL A 243 -16.79 -21.54 4.36
C VAL A 243 -16.08 -20.28 3.89
N LEU A 244 -15.74 -19.37 4.80
CA LEU A 244 -14.95 -18.18 4.47
C LEU A 244 -13.52 -18.55 4.08
N ARG A 245 -12.89 -19.50 4.80
CA ARG A 245 -11.56 -20.04 4.42
C ARG A 245 -11.61 -20.70 3.04
N ASP A 246 -12.61 -21.53 2.77
CA ASP A 246 -12.75 -22.24 1.48
C ASP A 246 -13.07 -21.28 0.33
N LYS A 247 -13.92 -20.27 0.56
CA LYS A 247 -14.17 -19.19 -0.41
C LYS A 247 -12.93 -18.36 -0.66
N MET A 248 -12.20 -17.96 0.39
CA MET A 248 -10.93 -17.23 0.25
C MET A 248 -9.88 -18.07 -0.47
N SER A 249 -9.83 -19.37 -0.21
CA SER A 249 -8.95 -20.31 -0.93
C SER A 249 -9.31 -20.44 -2.42
N LYS A 250 -10.61 -20.55 -2.76
CA LYS A 250 -11.08 -20.56 -4.16
C LYS A 250 -10.86 -19.21 -4.85
N THR A 251 -11.22 -18.11 -4.21
CA THR A 251 -11.03 -16.76 -4.75
C THR A 251 -9.56 -16.44 -4.97
N ASN A 252 -8.66 -16.93 -4.10
CA ASN A 252 -7.21 -16.75 -4.26
C ASN A 252 -6.62 -17.60 -5.40
N LYS A 253 -7.26 -18.69 -5.84
CA LYS A 253 -6.83 -19.46 -7.02
C LYS A 253 -7.17 -18.75 -8.34
N ASP A 254 -8.26 -17.97 -8.37
CA ASP A 254 -8.77 -17.32 -9.57
C ASP A 254 -8.46 -15.82 -9.66
N MET A 255 -7.93 -15.22 -8.60
CA MET A 255 -7.52 -13.81 -8.64
C MET A 255 -6.21 -13.68 -9.43
N LYS A 256 -6.29 -13.00 -10.59
CA LYS A 256 -5.12 -12.37 -11.20
C LYS A 256 -4.40 -11.53 -10.13
N PRO A 257 -3.04 -11.47 -10.14
CA PRO A 257 -2.30 -10.77 -9.10
C PRO A 257 -2.79 -9.36 -8.93
N VAL A 258 -3.42 -9.08 -7.80
CA VAL A 258 -3.83 -7.74 -7.41
C VAL A 258 -2.56 -6.94 -7.19
N TRP A 259 -2.22 -6.06 -8.15
CA TRP A 259 -1.32 -4.93 -8.07
C TRP A 259 -0.12 -5.10 -7.12
N SER A 260 0.87 -5.89 -7.51
CA SER A 260 2.21 -5.81 -6.91
C SER A 260 2.82 -4.46 -7.23
N SER A 261 3.44 -3.82 -6.26
CA SER A 261 4.17 -2.58 -6.51
C SER A 261 5.33 -2.86 -7.47
N LYS A 262 5.76 -1.84 -8.23
CA LYS A 262 6.92 -1.98 -9.14
C LYS A 262 8.16 -2.49 -8.39
N GLY A 263 8.40 -1.98 -7.17
CA GLY A 263 9.55 -2.39 -6.36
C GLY A 263 9.45 -3.84 -5.86
N GLU A 264 8.26 -4.32 -5.51
CA GLU A 264 8.02 -5.73 -5.15
C GLU A 264 8.29 -6.66 -6.34
N LEU A 265 7.84 -6.28 -7.56
CA LEU A 265 8.12 -7.04 -8.78
C LEU A 265 9.61 -7.07 -9.09
N GLU A 266 10.29 -5.93 -9.03
CA GLU A 266 11.75 -5.86 -9.25
C GLU A 266 12.54 -6.68 -8.22
N LEU A 267 12.10 -6.69 -6.96
CA LEU A 267 12.70 -7.52 -5.91
C LEU A 267 12.49 -9.02 -6.20
N LYS A 268 11.29 -9.39 -6.63
CA LYS A 268 10.95 -10.76 -7.05
C LYS A 268 11.80 -11.21 -8.25
N GLU A 269 11.91 -10.36 -9.25
CA GLU A 269 12.75 -10.61 -10.44
C GLU A 269 14.22 -10.78 -10.06
N LEU A 270 14.74 -9.92 -9.17
CA LEU A 270 16.11 -10.05 -8.66
C LEU A 270 16.33 -11.43 -8.02
N ILE A 271 15.46 -11.82 -7.07
CA ILE A 271 15.60 -13.10 -6.35
C ILE A 271 15.51 -14.27 -7.31
N GLY A 272 14.57 -14.25 -8.27
CA GLY A 272 14.46 -15.26 -9.33
C GLY A 272 15.70 -15.32 -10.23
N SER A 273 16.27 -14.16 -10.61
CA SER A 273 17.49 -14.09 -11.42
C SER A 273 18.74 -14.63 -10.71
N LEU A 274 18.71 -14.65 -9.37
CA LEU A 274 19.76 -15.26 -8.54
C LEU A 274 19.60 -16.79 -8.36
N GLY A 275 18.59 -17.39 -8.98
CA GLY A 275 18.34 -18.83 -8.97
C GLY A 275 17.50 -19.32 -7.78
N PHE A 276 16.84 -18.44 -7.04
CA PHE A 276 16.00 -18.83 -5.91
C PHE A 276 14.54 -18.95 -6.30
N ASN A 277 13.91 -20.04 -5.88
CA ASN A 277 12.49 -20.28 -6.07
C ASN A 277 11.69 -19.56 -4.97
N ILE A 278 10.63 -18.88 -5.39
CA ILE A 278 9.68 -18.22 -4.49
C ILE A 278 8.46 -19.12 -4.38
N GLU A 279 8.20 -19.67 -3.19
CA GLU A 279 7.09 -20.59 -2.93
C GLU A 279 5.75 -19.94 -3.28
N LYS A 280 5.54 -18.74 -2.78
CA LYS A 280 4.33 -17.96 -3.02
C LYS A 280 4.57 -16.48 -2.81
N SER A 281 4.25 -15.68 -3.81
CA SER A 281 4.16 -14.23 -3.62
C SER A 281 2.91 -13.92 -2.80
N ARG A 282 3.01 -12.96 -1.87
CA ARG A 282 1.92 -12.54 -0.98
C ARG A 282 1.34 -13.69 -0.15
N ASN A 283 2.22 -14.40 0.53
CA ASN A 283 1.83 -15.52 1.37
C ASN A 283 1.13 -15.03 2.65
N ARG A 284 -0.16 -15.36 2.79
CA ARG A 284 -0.96 -15.07 4.00
C ARG A 284 -1.12 -16.28 4.91
N GLY A 285 -0.80 -17.47 4.41
CA GLY A 285 -0.91 -18.72 5.16
C GLY A 285 0.11 -18.82 6.27
N LEU A 286 1.35 -18.39 6.00
CA LEU A 286 2.46 -18.51 6.94
C LEU A 286 2.22 -17.76 8.26
N LEU A 287 1.64 -16.56 8.22
CA LEU A 287 1.41 -15.70 9.39
C LEU A 287 -0.07 -15.56 9.80
N ASN A 288 -0.90 -16.58 9.55
CA ASN A 288 -2.32 -16.59 9.96
C ASN A 288 -3.09 -15.31 9.53
N GLY A 289 -2.93 -14.91 8.26
CA GLY A 289 -3.65 -13.78 7.66
C GLY A 289 -2.82 -12.51 7.47
N MET A 290 -1.64 -12.39 8.07
CA MET A 290 -0.68 -11.33 7.71
C MET A 290 0.05 -11.75 6.43
N GLU A 291 0.11 -10.84 5.45
CA GLU A 291 0.77 -11.09 4.17
C GLU A 291 2.28 -10.95 4.28
N ILE A 292 3.03 -11.85 3.63
CA ILE A 292 4.46 -11.71 3.36
C ILE A 292 4.63 -11.66 1.85
N ASP A 293 5.39 -10.68 1.36
CA ASP A 293 5.54 -10.47 -0.07
C ASP A 293 6.24 -11.63 -0.77
N LEU A 294 7.38 -12.07 -0.23
CA LEU A 294 8.18 -13.15 -0.83
C LEU A 294 8.66 -14.13 0.24
N VAL A 295 8.35 -15.42 0.03
CA VAL A 295 8.84 -16.54 0.85
C VAL A 295 9.67 -17.45 -0.06
N LEU A 296 10.92 -17.76 0.31
CA LEU A 296 11.75 -18.69 -0.45
C LEU A 296 11.34 -20.13 -0.16
N SER A 297 11.30 -20.97 -1.22
CA SER A 297 10.86 -22.37 -1.09
C SER A 297 11.85 -23.24 -0.32
N ASP A 298 13.14 -23.01 -0.52
CA ASP A 298 14.19 -23.93 -0.08
C ASP A 298 15.01 -23.38 1.12
N TYR A 299 14.67 -22.16 1.56
CA TYR A 299 15.40 -21.47 2.61
C TYR A 299 14.43 -20.80 3.58
N PRO A 300 14.70 -20.81 4.89
CA PRO A 300 13.84 -20.14 5.87
C PRO A 300 14.04 -18.61 5.84
N ILE A 301 13.93 -18.02 4.67
CA ILE A 301 14.14 -16.61 4.40
C ILE A 301 12.91 -16.01 3.73
N CYS A 302 12.49 -14.87 4.24
CA CYS A 302 11.41 -14.06 3.69
C CYS A 302 11.89 -12.63 3.41
N PHE A 303 11.31 -12.01 2.38
CA PHE A 303 11.52 -10.61 2.08
C PHE A 303 10.20 -9.86 2.04
N GLU A 304 10.23 -8.62 2.51
CA GLU A 304 9.11 -7.69 2.50
C GLU A 304 9.53 -6.37 1.87
N TYR A 305 8.73 -5.87 0.93
CA TYR A 305 8.89 -4.56 0.32
C TYR A 305 7.89 -3.56 0.92
N ASN A 306 8.38 -2.68 1.78
CA ASN A 306 7.55 -1.72 2.50
C ASN A 306 7.40 -0.41 1.70
N GLY A 307 6.33 -0.28 0.91
CA GLY A 307 5.97 0.97 0.23
C GLY A 307 5.66 2.08 1.24
N LEU A 308 6.31 3.25 1.13
CA LEU A 308 6.29 4.27 2.17
C LEU A 308 4.89 4.75 2.51
N TYR A 309 4.05 5.02 1.51
CA TYR A 309 2.70 5.53 1.72
C TYR A 309 1.83 4.58 2.57
N TYR A 310 1.81 3.30 2.17
CA TYR A 310 0.95 2.29 2.81
C TYR A 310 1.46 1.82 4.17
N HIS A 311 2.72 2.11 4.51
CA HIS A 311 3.35 1.72 5.77
C HIS A 311 3.38 2.84 6.82
N THR A 312 2.62 3.93 6.58
CA THR A 312 2.47 5.03 7.55
C THR A 312 1.47 4.69 8.65
N GLU A 313 1.61 5.39 9.78
CA GLU A 313 0.65 5.38 10.89
C GLU A 313 -0.74 5.85 10.46
N ALA A 314 -0.83 6.83 9.55
CA ALA A 314 -2.09 7.30 8.97
C ALA A 314 -2.82 6.20 8.18
N MET A 315 -2.10 5.23 7.61
CA MET A 315 -2.66 4.06 6.92
C MET A 315 -2.86 2.86 7.87
N GLY A 316 -2.89 3.11 9.19
CA GLY A 316 -3.19 2.11 10.21
C GLY A 316 -2.02 1.21 10.60
N LYS A 317 -0.77 1.55 10.24
CA LYS A 317 0.41 0.79 10.65
C LYS A 317 0.92 1.29 12.01
N ALA A 318 0.50 0.61 13.08
CA ALA A 318 0.89 0.93 14.45
C ALA A 318 2.40 0.74 14.69
N LYS A 319 2.89 1.26 15.84
CA LYS A 319 4.30 1.22 16.26
C LYS A 319 4.94 -0.16 16.07
N ASP A 320 4.24 -1.22 16.44
CA ASP A 320 4.80 -2.56 16.47
C ASP A 320 4.48 -3.40 15.22
N TYR A 321 3.91 -2.79 14.17
CA TYR A 321 3.47 -3.53 12.99
C TYR A 321 4.60 -4.34 12.34
N HIS A 322 5.72 -3.66 12.00
CA HIS A 322 6.87 -4.31 11.35
C HIS A 322 7.60 -5.27 12.31
N LEU A 323 7.74 -4.87 13.57
CA LEU A 323 8.34 -5.70 14.60
C LEU A 323 7.55 -7.00 14.83
N ASN A 324 6.22 -6.93 14.95
CA ASN A 324 5.37 -8.11 15.16
C ASN A 324 5.44 -9.07 13.98
N LYS A 325 5.54 -8.56 12.76
CA LYS A 325 5.72 -9.39 11.57
C LYS A 325 7.07 -10.12 11.61
N THR A 326 8.15 -9.42 11.97
CA THR A 326 9.49 -10.01 12.14
C THR A 326 9.51 -11.08 13.23
N LYS A 327 8.90 -10.80 14.40
CA LYS A 327 8.81 -11.77 15.51
C LYS A 327 8.07 -13.03 15.11
N LYS A 328 6.89 -12.90 14.48
CA LYS A 328 6.10 -14.05 14.03
C LYS A 328 6.82 -14.91 13.00
N CYS A 329 7.58 -14.30 12.09
CA CYS A 329 8.44 -15.06 11.17
C CYS A 329 9.51 -15.84 11.94
N ALA A 330 10.17 -15.19 12.91
CA ALA A 330 11.21 -15.83 13.71
C ALA A 330 10.67 -16.98 14.58
N GLU A 331 9.47 -16.85 15.15
CA GLU A 331 8.77 -17.91 15.90
C GLU A 331 8.51 -19.16 15.05
N LEU A 332 8.36 -18.97 13.72
CA LEU A 332 8.19 -20.05 12.74
C LEU A 332 9.51 -20.52 12.12
N GLY A 333 10.65 -20.04 12.62
CA GLY A 333 11.97 -20.39 12.11
C GLY A 333 12.40 -19.63 10.86
N TYR A 334 11.64 -18.62 10.42
CA TYR A 334 11.98 -17.80 9.26
C TYR A 334 12.69 -16.51 9.63
N THR A 335 13.67 -16.10 8.84
CA THR A 335 14.27 -14.77 8.91
C THR A 335 13.57 -13.84 7.93
N LEU A 336 12.93 -12.75 8.41
CA LEU A 336 12.29 -11.74 7.58
C LEU A 336 13.20 -10.52 7.40
N TYR A 337 13.58 -10.24 6.15
CA TYR A 337 14.27 -9.01 5.77
C TYR A 337 13.28 -7.99 5.24
N GLN A 338 13.24 -6.80 5.86
CA GLN A 338 12.30 -5.74 5.51
C GLN A 338 13.02 -4.60 4.80
N ILE A 339 12.65 -4.37 3.55
CA ILE A 339 13.23 -3.37 2.64
C ILE A 339 12.24 -2.24 2.47
N PHE A 340 12.60 -1.02 2.85
CA PHE A 340 11.77 0.14 2.59
C PHE A 340 11.98 0.70 1.18
N GLU A 341 10.92 1.24 0.60
CA GLU A 341 10.89 1.78 -0.76
C GLU A 341 11.99 2.81 -1.03
N ASP A 342 12.29 3.71 -0.06
CA ASP A 342 13.36 4.69 -0.21
C ASP A 342 14.75 4.05 -0.26
N GLU A 343 15.00 2.99 0.49
CA GLU A 343 16.25 2.24 0.43
C GLU A 343 16.42 1.57 -0.94
N TRP A 344 15.33 0.98 -1.46
CA TRP A 344 15.32 0.37 -2.79
C TRP A 344 15.54 1.38 -3.92
N ILE A 345 14.91 2.55 -3.85
CA ILE A 345 15.00 3.56 -4.91
C ILE A 345 16.32 4.32 -4.86
N LEU A 346 16.73 4.77 -3.67
CA LEU A 346 17.89 5.65 -3.52
C LEU A 346 19.22 4.88 -3.46
N ASN A 347 19.20 3.63 -2.98
CA ASN A 347 20.39 2.81 -2.74
C ASN A 347 20.27 1.41 -3.37
N LYS A 348 19.67 1.33 -4.56
CA LYS A 348 19.26 0.06 -5.18
C LYS A 348 20.39 -0.95 -5.30
N GLU A 349 21.55 -0.55 -5.81
CA GLU A 349 22.69 -1.46 -6.00
C GLU A 349 23.27 -1.94 -4.65
N LEU A 350 23.28 -1.09 -3.63
CA LEU A 350 23.69 -1.46 -2.29
C LEU A 350 22.74 -2.51 -1.68
N VAL A 351 21.42 -2.30 -1.83
CA VAL A 351 20.41 -3.26 -1.34
C VAL A 351 20.51 -4.58 -2.09
N LYS A 352 20.66 -4.56 -3.42
CA LYS A 352 20.87 -5.76 -4.24
C LYS A 352 22.12 -6.54 -3.80
N ASN A 353 23.23 -5.84 -3.59
CA ASN A 353 24.47 -6.46 -3.12
C ASN A 353 24.27 -7.12 -1.75
N LYS A 354 23.59 -6.42 -0.83
CA LYS A 354 23.26 -6.97 0.50
C LYS A 354 22.38 -8.23 0.40
N ILE A 355 21.40 -8.25 -0.49
CA ILE A 355 20.56 -9.44 -0.75
C ILE A 355 21.40 -10.60 -1.27
N LYS A 356 22.30 -10.36 -2.24
CA LYS A 356 23.22 -11.39 -2.76
C LYS A 356 24.09 -11.99 -1.64
N HIS A 357 24.61 -11.16 -0.72
CA HIS A 357 25.37 -11.62 0.43
C HIS A 357 24.51 -12.46 1.40
N ILE A 358 23.27 -12.03 1.68
CA ILE A 358 22.32 -12.78 2.52
C ILE A 358 22.05 -14.15 1.93
N LEU A 359 21.88 -14.23 0.60
CA LEU A 359 21.59 -15.45 -0.13
C LEU A 359 22.84 -16.30 -0.46
N GLY A 360 24.04 -15.80 -0.13
CA GLY A 360 25.30 -16.52 -0.35
C GLY A 360 25.73 -16.64 -1.81
N VAL A 361 25.17 -15.83 -2.71
CA VAL A 361 25.41 -15.89 -4.17
C VAL A 361 26.16 -14.66 -4.70
N SER A 362 26.94 -14.02 -3.86
CA SER A 362 27.78 -12.90 -4.30
C SER A 362 28.97 -13.41 -5.11
N ASN A 363 29.12 -12.92 -6.35
CA ASN A 363 30.27 -13.14 -7.22
C ASN A 363 31.38 -12.11 -6.99
N ASP A 364 31.38 -11.45 -5.83
CA ASP A 364 32.30 -10.39 -5.49
C ASP A 364 33.74 -10.89 -5.38
N VAL A 365 34.69 -10.01 -5.70
CA VAL A 365 36.12 -10.32 -5.61
C VAL A 365 36.49 -10.52 -4.14
N ARG A 366 37.11 -11.67 -3.85
CA ARG A 366 37.49 -12.04 -2.47
C ARG A 366 38.93 -11.65 -2.18
N ILE A 367 39.12 -10.74 -1.22
CA ILE A 367 40.44 -10.27 -0.77
C ILE A 367 40.55 -10.50 0.74
N GLY A 368 41.56 -11.27 1.14
CA GLY A 368 41.81 -11.54 2.57
C GLY A 368 42.27 -10.26 3.31
N ALA A 369 41.73 -10.06 4.52
CA ALA A 369 42.05 -8.89 5.34
C ALA A 369 43.58 -8.68 5.59
N ARG A 370 44.37 -9.75 5.53
CA ARG A 370 45.84 -9.65 5.69
C ARG A 370 46.49 -8.72 4.66
N LYS A 371 45.91 -8.64 3.46
CA LYS A 371 46.39 -7.78 2.37
C LYS A 371 46.01 -6.31 2.55
N CYS A 372 45.18 -5.97 3.50
CA CYS A 372 44.74 -4.60 3.73
C CYS A 372 45.58 -3.92 4.81
N THR A 373 45.96 -2.68 4.58
CA THR A 373 46.61 -1.79 5.57
C THR A 373 45.53 -0.95 6.25
N ILE A 374 45.64 -0.80 7.57
CA ILE A 374 44.65 -0.04 8.36
C ILE A 374 45.27 1.31 8.74
N LYS A 375 44.54 2.40 8.53
CA LYS A 375 44.96 3.75 8.94
C LYS A 375 43.77 4.65 9.27
N LYS A 376 43.98 5.74 10.04
CA LYS A 376 43.00 6.80 10.25
C LYS A 376 42.69 7.50 8.92
N ILE A 377 41.43 7.92 8.74
CA ILE A 377 40.98 8.64 7.54
C ILE A 377 40.19 9.90 7.93
N ASP A 378 40.17 10.86 7.02
CA ASP A 378 39.45 12.11 7.20
C ASP A 378 37.92 11.92 7.07
N THR A 379 37.18 12.86 7.67
CA THR A 379 35.69 12.88 7.65
C THR A 379 35.14 12.92 6.21
N SER A 380 35.81 13.62 5.27
CA SER A 380 35.42 13.68 3.87
C SER A 380 35.48 12.32 3.20
N ILE A 381 36.58 11.61 3.34
CA ILE A 381 36.83 10.27 2.79
C ILE A 381 35.80 9.27 3.38
N LYS A 382 35.61 9.30 4.71
CA LYS A 382 34.62 8.50 5.41
C LYS A 382 33.22 8.75 4.86
N SER A 383 32.83 10.04 4.72
CA SER A 383 31.50 10.45 4.29
C SER A 383 31.19 9.96 2.87
N GLU A 384 32.13 10.13 1.95
CA GLU A 384 32.00 9.68 0.58
C GLU A 384 31.85 8.15 0.49
N PHE A 385 32.74 7.42 1.20
CA PHE A 385 32.69 5.97 1.21
C PHE A 385 31.38 5.43 1.79
N LEU A 386 30.92 5.94 2.93
CA LEU A 386 29.71 5.47 3.58
C LEU A 386 28.44 5.80 2.79
N LYS A 387 28.40 6.91 2.04
CA LYS A 387 27.28 7.21 1.15
C LYS A 387 27.08 6.14 0.08
N LEU A 388 28.16 5.54 -0.39
CA LEU A 388 28.13 4.54 -1.47
C LEU A 388 28.01 3.10 -0.96
N ASN A 389 28.50 2.82 0.27
CA ASN A 389 28.71 1.45 0.73
C ASN A 389 27.95 1.08 2.02
N HIS A 390 27.23 2.03 2.66
CA HIS A 390 26.47 1.75 3.86
C HIS A 390 24.99 2.15 3.72
N ILE A 391 24.06 1.24 4.02
CA ILE A 391 22.62 1.44 3.81
C ILE A 391 22.05 2.66 4.56
N GLN A 392 22.58 2.97 5.74
CA GLN A 392 22.20 4.16 6.52
C GLN A 392 23.08 5.38 6.18
N GLY A 393 24.03 5.25 5.24
CA GLY A 393 24.92 6.33 4.83
C GLY A 393 25.85 6.81 5.94
N ASN A 394 26.27 8.07 5.80
CA ASN A 394 27.17 8.75 6.74
C ASN A 394 26.55 8.99 8.12
N ASP A 395 27.41 9.18 9.13
CA ASP A 395 27.03 9.52 10.50
C ASP A 395 27.94 10.59 11.12
N ALA A 396 27.63 11.00 12.35
CA ALA A 396 28.40 12.00 13.11
C ALA A 396 29.43 11.33 14.06
N SER A 397 30.15 10.32 13.58
CA SER A 397 31.26 9.73 14.31
C SER A 397 32.47 10.64 14.30
N ASP A 398 33.33 10.50 15.30
CA ASP A 398 34.55 11.30 15.51
C ASP A 398 35.85 10.48 15.31
N ILE A 399 35.76 9.16 15.25
CA ILE A 399 36.89 8.27 14.94
C ILE A 399 36.58 7.48 13.67
N HIS A 400 37.45 7.62 12.68
CA HIS A 400 37.27 6.99 11.37
C HIS A 400 38.50 6.20 10.97
N ILE A 401 38.29 4.93 10.64
CA ILE A 401 39.35 4.00 10.26
C ILE A 401 39.08 3.48 8.87
N GLY A 402 40.06 3.55 8.00
CA GLY A 402 40.02 3.01 6.64
C GLY A 402 40.94 1.81 6.48
N ALA A 403 40.47 0.82 5.72
CA ALA A 403 41.26 -0.32 5.26
C ALA A 403 41.57 -0.15 3.78
N TYR A 404 42.85 -0.23 3.40
CA TYR A 404 43.34 -0.03 2.05
C TYR A 404 44.00 -1.30 1.50
N HIS A 405 43.76 -1.59 0.25
CA HIS A 405 44.48 -2.59 -0.55
C HIS A 405 44.87 -1.96 -1.87
N ASP A 406 46.17 -1.94 -2.18
CA ASP A 406 46.73 -1.29 -3.38
C ASP A 406 46.22 0.15 -3.54
N ASP A 407 46.31 0.94 -2.44
CA ASP A 407 45.84 2.33 -2.31
C ASP A 407 44.34 2.55 -2.51
N ILE A 408 43.55 1.48 -2.74
CA ILE A 408 42.12 1.53 -2.85
C ILE A 408 41.50 1.36 -1.46
N LEU A 409 40.60 2.27 -1.07
CA LEU A 409 39.81 2.15 0.18
C LEU A 409 38.80 1.02 0.05
N MET A 410 39.00 -0.05 0.82
CA MET A 410 38.23 -1.28 0.77
C MET A 410 37.18 -1.40 1.88
N GLY A 411 37.38 -0.71 2.99
CA GLY A 411 36.45 -0.74 4.11
C GLY A 411 36.62 0.45 5.04
N VAL A 412 35.54 0.82 5.70
CA VAL A 412 35.51 1.90 6.71
C VAL A 412 34.82 1.39 7.96
N MET A 413 35.43 1.68 9.11
CA MET A 413 34.87 1.44 10.43
C MET A 413 34.89 2.72 11.24
N CYS A 414 33.78 3.07 11.89
CA CYS A 414 33.60 4.34 12.57
C CYS A 414 33.16 4.14 14.00
N PHE A 415 33.72 4.95 14.88
CA PHE A 415 33.35 4.96 16.29
C PHE A 415 32.97 6.36 16.75
N LYS A 416 32.08 6.41 17.76
CA LYS A 416 31.77 7.61 18.52
C LYS A 416 32.38 7.47 19.91
N SER A 417 33.14 8.46 20.31
CA SER A 417 33.56 8.57 21.71
C SER A 417 32.36 8.92 22.60
N SER A 418 32.51 8.72 23.90
CA SER A 418 31.48 9.01 24.89
C SER A 418 30.90 10.44 24.79
N ARG A 419 31.68 11.42 24.34
CA ARG A 419 31.26 12.80 24.12
C ARG A 419 30.24 12.96 22.98
N HIS A 420 30.25 12.06 22.02
CA HIS A 420 29.39 12.08 20.81
C HIS A 420 28.26 11.03 20.87
N MET A 421 28.17 10.27 21.97
CA MET A 421 27.11 9.29 22.18
C MET A 421 25.80 9.99 22.56
N THR A 422 24.84 9.98 21.66
CA THR A 422 23.54 10.65 21.87
C THR A 422 22.54 9.83 22.69
N ARG A 423 22.82 8.54 22.91
CA ARG A 423 21.86 7.60 23.55
C ARG A 423 22.17 7.29 25.02
N THR A 424 23.35 7.62 25.51
CA THR A 424 23.74 7.46 26.91
C THR A 424 23.87 8.85 27.54
N LYS A 425 23.16 9.07 28.65
CA LYS A 425 23.27 10.30 29.43
C LYS A 425 24.46 10.28 30.40
N ILE A 426 25.09 9.14 30.56
CA ILE A 426 26.22 8.90 31.50
C ILE A 426 27.49 8.80 30.67
N ASN A 427 28.38 9.75 30.89
CA ASN A 427 29.70 9.77 30.27
C ASN A 427 30.60 8.75 30.98
N LYS A 428 30.72 7.53 30.46
CA LYS A 428 31.64 6.53 30.96
C LYS A 428 32.99 6.71 30.28
N PRO A 429 34.08 6.88 31.02
CA PRO A 429 35.39 7.03 30.43
C PRO A 429 35.75 5.77 29.63
N ASN A 430 36.39 5.98 28.46
CA ASN A 430 36.78 4.92 27.53
C ASN A 430 35.67 3.98 27.04
N GLU A 431 34.41 4.45 27.05
CA GLU A 431 33.29 3.78 26.37
C GLU A 431 33.13 4.38 24.95
N PHE A 432 32.97 3.51 23.94
CA PHE A 432 32.83 3.90 22.54
C PHE A 432 31.61 3.21 21.89
N GLU A 433 31.03 3.84 20.88
CA GLU A 433 30.00 3.25 20.04
C GLU A 433 30.57 2.89 18.68
N LEU A 434 30.62 1.61 18.30
CA LEU A 434 30.82 1.18 16.92
C LEU A 434 29.56 1.56 16.12
N SER A 435 29.64 2.68 15.42
CA SER A 435 28.49 3.31 14.79
C SER A 435 28.28 2.90 13.35
N ARG A 436 29.36 2.60 12.61
CA ARG A 436 29.32 2.17 11.20
C ARG A 436 30.45 1.19 10.89
N PHE A 437 30.11 0.19 10.10
CA PHE A 437 31.08 -0.66 9.40
C PHE A 437 30.57 -0.96 8.01
N ALA A 438 31.35 -0.68 6.98
CA ALA A 438 31.03 -0.98 5.60
C ALA A 438 32.26 -1.46 4.84
N THR A 439 32.04 -2.35 3.89
CA THR A 439 33.02 -2.79 2.90
C THR A 439 32.63 -2.26 1.52
N LYS A 440 33.60 -2.08 0.63
CA LYS A 440 33.37 -1.64 -0.74
C LYS A 440 32.50 -2.64 -1.47
N ILE A 441 31.44 -2.16 -2.15
CA ILE A 441 30.57 -3.00 -2.99
C ILE A 441 31.40 -3.70 -4.06
N GLY A 442 31.08 -4.97 -4.35
CA GLY A 442 31.82 -5.81 -5.30
C GLY A 442 32.98 -6.56 -4.67
N PHE A 443 33.19 -6.45 -3.35
CA PHE A 443 34.29 -7.12 -2.65
C PHE A 443 33.80 -7.84 -1.39
N VAL A 444 34.31 -9.04 -1.18
CA VAL A 444 34.20 -9.78 0.09
C VAL A 444 35.55 -9.77 0.78
N LEU A 445 35.60 -9.25 1.99
CA LEU A 445 36.81 -9.00 2.74
C LEU A 445 36.86 -9.82 4.06
N PRO A 446 37.09 -11.16 3.97
CA PRO A 446 37.07 -12.02 5.15
C PRO A 446 38.07 -11.57 6.19
N GLY A 447 37.62 -11.47 7.47
CA GLY A 447 38.45 -11.07 8.59
C GLY A 447 38.69 -9.55 8.71
N LEU A 448 38.17 -8.73 7.78
CA LEU A 448 38.43 -7.29 7.80
C LEU A 448 37.83 -6.61 9.05
N ALA A 449 36.61 -6.95 9.40
CA ALA A 449 35.96 -6.38 10.58
C ALA A 449 36.79 -6.64 11.85
N SER A 450 37.25 -7.87 12.04
CA SER A 450 38.11 -8.25 13.20
C SER A 450 39.45 -7.52 13.16
N LYS A 451 40.08 -7.40 11.99
CA LYS A 451 41.35 -6.69 11.84
C LYS A 451 41.20 -5.21 12.18
N MET A 452 40.17 -4.55 11.67
CA MET A 452 39.91 -3.14 11.94
C MET A 452 39.52 -2.89 13.40
N PHE A 453 38.71 -3.79 13.97
CA PHE A 453 38.31 -3.70 15.38
C PHE A 453 39.52 -3.91 16.33
N ASN A 454 40.39 -4.87 16.06
CA ASN A 454 41.62 -5.08 16.84
C ASN A 454 42.56 -3.87 16.74
N TRP A 455 42.75 -3.32 15.53
CA TRP A 455 43.52 -2.09 15.34
C TRP A 455 42.96 -0.93 16.17
N PHE A 456 41.61 -0.76 16.19
CA PHE A 456 40.94 0.25 17.03
C PHE A 456 41.18 -0.01 18.52
N ARG A 457 41.04 -1.27 18.98
CA ARG A 457 41.25 -1.66 20.38
C ARG A 457 42.69 -1.36 20.82
N ASP A 458 43.67 -1.68 20.00
CA ASP A 458 45.06 -1.52 20.30
C ASP A 458 45.48 -0.02 20.36
N GLU A 459 44.89 0.82 19.51
CA GLU A 459 45.17 2.26 19.43
C GLU A 459 44.44 3.07 20.54
N TYR A 460 43.17 2.76 20.79
CA TYR A 460 42.32 3.57 21.69
C TYR A 460 42.10 2.94 23.08
N LYS A 461 42.45 1.71 23.26
CA LYS A 461 42.31 0.94 24.50
C LYS A 461 40.96 1.16 25.20
N PRO A 462 39.85 0.85 24.52
CA PRO A 462 38.52 1.03 25.08
C PRO A 462 38.29 0.04 26.25
N ASN A 463 37.56 0.47 27.31
CA ASN A 463 37.08 -0.44 28.33
C ASN A 463 35.85 -1.19 27.79
N THR A 464 34.98 -0.49 27.15
CA THR A 464 33.73 -1.05 26.62
C THR A 464 33.43 -0.47 25.22
N VAL A 465 32.98 -1.32 24.32
CA VAL A 465 32.43 -0.89 23.02
C VAL A 465 31.01 -1.37 22.91
N ILE A 466 30.10 -0.44 22.62
CA ILE A 466 28.69 -0.75 22.34
C ILE A 466 28.38 -0.61 20.84
N SER A 467 27.34 -1.27 20.37
CA SER A 467 26.83 -1.08 19.01
C SER A 467 25.34 -1.33 18.94
N PHE A 468 24.70 -0.75 17.91
CA PHE A 468 23.26 -0.87 17.66
C PHE A 468 23.02 -1.44 16.27
N ALA A 469 22.52 -2.67 16.22
CA ALA A 469 22.22 -3.38 14.99
C ALA A 469 20.75 -3.23 14.60
N ASP A 470 20.50 -2.90 13.34
CA ASP A 470 19.14 -2.81 12.77
C ASP A 470 18.54 -4.22 12.67
N ARG A 471 17.44 -4.46 13.38
CA ARG A 471 16.76 -5.76 13.44
C ARG A 471 16.19 -6.22 12.11
N ARG A 472 15.95 -5.30 11.16
CA ARG A 472 15.50 -5.64 9.81
C ARG A 472 16.57 -6.38 9.00
N TRP A 473 17.85 -6.16 9.32
CA TRP A 473 19.00 -6.66 8.60
C TRP A 473 19.88 -7.62 9.39
N THR A 474 19.66 -7.71 10.70
CA THR A 474 20.49 -8.53 11.60
C THR A 474 19.61 -9.58 12.27
N PRO A 475 19.64 -10.84 11.82
CA PRO A 475 18.94 -11.92 12.50
C PRO A 475 19.56 -12.21 13.86
N ILE A 476 18.75 -12.73 14.79
CA ILE A 476 19.24 -13.32 16.03
C ILE A 476 19.84 -14.68 15.68
N SER A 477 21.14 -14.71 15.46
CA SER A 477 21.87 -15.95 15.18
C SER A 477 23.30 -15.82 15.67
N ASP A 478 23.94 -16.94 15.97
CA ASP A 478 25.34 -16.99 16.37
C ASP A 478 26.30 -16.60 15.23
N ASN A 479 25.78 -16.40 14.03
CA ASN A 479 26.55 -16.12 12.83
C ASN A 479 26.52 -14.66 12.38
N ASN A 480 26.06 -13.70 13.20
CA ASN A 480 26.08 -12.30 12.84
C ASN A 480 27.46 -11.65 13.13
N LEU A 481 27.69 -10.46 12.55
CA LEU A 481 28.94 -9.72 12.67
C LEU A 481 29.34 -9.46 14.13
N TYR A 482 28.41 -9.09 14.98
CA TYR A 482 28.69 -8.68 16.36
C TYR A 482 29.15 -9.87 17.21
N ILE A 483 28.46 -11.01 17.09
CA ILE A 483 28.86 -12.25 17.77
C ILE A 483 30.25 -12.69 17.30
N LYS A 484 30.55 -12.61 15.99
CA LYS A 484 31.88 -12.92 15.45
C LYS A 484 32.98 -11.98 15.94
N LEU A 485 32.65 -10.76 16.30
CA LEU A 485 33.59 -9.81 16.93
C LEU A 485 33.67 -9.99 18.45
N GLY A 486 32.89 -10.92 19.02
CA GLY A 486 32.86 -11.20 20.45
C GLY A 486 32.06 -10.19 21.27
N PHE A 487 31.00 -9.64 20.69
CA PHE A 487 30.02 -8.82 21.39
C PHE A 487 28.89 -9.69 21.91
N ASP A 488 28.36 -9.35 23.07
CA ASP A 488 27.18 -9.96 23.68
C ASP A 488 25.93 -9.12 23.39
N LEU A 489 24.78 -9.76 23.14
CA LEU A 489 23.49 -9.09 23.02
C LEU A 489 22.98 -8.74 24.43
N VAL A 490 23.02 -7.47 24.81
CA VAL A 490 22.67 -7.03 26.16
C VAL A 490 21.27 -6.49 26.32
N SER A 491 20.67 -5.93 25.26
CA SER A 491 19.29 -5.45 25.32
C SER A 491 18.67 -5.24 23.93
N ILE A 492 17.36 -5.07 23.91
CA ILE A 492 16.57 -4.77 22.72
C ILE A 492 16.03 -3.34 22.86
N VAL A 493 16.26 -2.53 21.85
CA VAL A 493 15.73 -1.17 21.75
C VAL A 493 14.41 -1.22 20.96
N GLU A 494 13.39 -0.60 21.53
CA GLU A 494 12.05 -0.50 20.96
C GLU A 494 12.04 0.18 19.56
N PRO A 495 11.01 -0.10 18.73
CA PRO A 495 10.84 0.56 17.43
C PRO A 495 10.91 2.07 17.51
N SER A 496 11.65 2.65 16.59
CA SER A 496 11.73 4.09 16.35
C SER A 496 11.04 4.44 15.04
N TYR A 497 10.90 5.74 14.74
CA TYR A 497 10.20 6.18 13.56
C TYR A 497 10.96 7.22 12.75
N CYS A 498 10.63 7.26 11.46
CA CYS A 498 10.90 8.36 10.56
C CYS A 498 9.57 9.02 10.17
N TYR A 499 9.63 10.30 9.78
CA TYR A 499 8.50 10.99 9.18
C TYR A 499 8.46 10.77 7.67
N TYR A 500 7.25 10.75 7.12
CA TYR A 500 6.99 10.65 5.69
C TYR A 500 5.89 11.62 5.29
N ASN A 501 6.09 12.31 4.15
CA ASN A 501 5.09 13.16 3.52
C ASN A 501 5.25 13.06 2.00
N SER A 502 4.31 12.41 1.33
CA SER A 502 4.34 12.19 -0.12
C SER A 502 4.26 13.47 -0.97
N LYS A 503 3.77 14.58 -0.38
CA LYS A 503 3.71 15.88 -1.05
C LYS A 503 5.04 16.61 -1.02
N VAL A 504 5.91 16.29 -0.05
CA VAL A 504 7.26 16.87 0.08
C VAL A 504 8.28 16.05 -0.71
N ASP A 505 8.34 14.76 -0.45
CA ASP A 505 9.15 13.81 -1.19
C ASP A 505 8.51 12.42 -1.13
N LYS A 506 8.09 11.93 -2.29
CA LYS A 506 7.39 10.66 -2.42
C LYS A 506 8.27 9.45 -2.08
N TYR A 507 9.57 9.60 -2.18
CA TYR A 507 10.51 8.49 -2.07
C TYR A 507 11.54 8.66 -0.95
N ARG A 508 11.19 9.38 0.13
CA ARG A 508 12.11 9.62 1.24
C ARG A 508 11.42 9.59 2.59
N ARG A 509 12.01 8.85 3.51
CA ARG A 509 11.75 8.98 4.95
C ARG A 509 12.67 10.03 5.55
N PHE A 510 12.14 10.86 6.41
CA PHE A 510 12.86 11.92 7.10
C PHE A 510 13.12 11.52 8.55
N HIS A 511 14.38 11.58 8.97
CA HIS A 511 14.74 11.20 10.33
C HIS A 511 14.11 12.14 11.36
N LYS A 512 13.53 11.59 12.44
CA LYS A 512 12.80 12.35 13.48
C LYS A 512 13.60 13.48 14.13
N PHE A 513 14.93 13.35 14.26
CA PHE A 513 15.78 14.40 14.85
C PHE A 513 15.78 15.71 14.06
N GLY A 514 15.43 15.69 12.79
CA GLY A 514 15.24 16.89 11.98
C GLY A 514 13.96 17.66 12.29
N PHE A 515 13.08 17.13 13.18
CA PHE A 515 11.73 17.65 13.44
C PHE A 515 11.37 17.73 14.93
N GLY A 516 12.36 17.80 15.82
CA GLY A 516 12.08 18.16 17.23
C GLY A 516 11.46 19.54 17.33
N LYS A 517 10.70 19.85 18.40
CA LYS A 517 9.96 21.12 18.56
C LYS A 517 10.78 22.37 18.21
N LYS A 518 12.06 22.43 18.65
CA LYS A 518 12.97 23.54 18.29
C LYS A 518 13.23 23.64 16.78
N ALA A 519 13.36 22.49 16.11
CA ALA A 519 13.58 22.46 14.66
C ALA A 519 12.30 22.84 13.89
N ILE A 520 11.12 22.41 14.37
CA ILE A 520 9.81 22.80 13.81
C ILE A 520 9.61 24.31 13.95
N ALA A 521 9.84 24.88 15.12
CA ALA A 521 9.72 26.33 15.35
C ALA A 521 10.61 27.14 14.39
N ARG A 522 11.83 26.66 14.10
CA ARG A 522 12.73 27.33 13.15
C ARG A 522 12.33 27.15 11.69
N LYS A 523 11.84 25.97 11.32
CA LYS A 523 11.51 25.63 9.92
C LYS A 523 10.11 26.12 9.50
N PHE A 524 9.19 26.19 10.44
CA PHE A 524 7.78 26.50 10.22
C PHE A 524 7.27 27.48 11.31
N PRO A 525 7.84 28.71 11.41
CA PRO A 525 7.53 29.63 12.50
C PRO A 525 6.05 30.01 12.55
N ASP A 526 5.42 30.24 11.40
CA ASP A 526 4.00 30.65 11.31
C ASP A 526 3.02 29.53 11.67
N TYR A 527 3.48 28.29 11.69
CA TYR A 527 2.68 27.11 12.02
C TYR A 527 2.94 26.59 13.44
N PHE A 528 4.05 27.01 14.05
CA PHE A 528 4.47 26.48 15.34
C PHE A 528 3.55 26.91 16.48
N ASP A 529 3.04 25.91 17.21
CA ASP A 529 2.27 26.11 18.44
C ASP A 529 3.01 25.41 19.60
N PRO A 530 3.48 26.15 20.63
CA PRO A 530 4.22 25.55 21.75
C PRO A 530 3.38 24.59 22.59
N ASN A 531 2.04 24.72 22.56
CA ASN A 531 1.13 23.84 23.32
C ASN A 531 0.90 22.50 22.66
N LYS A 532 1.18 22.37 21.36
CA LYS A 532 1.06 21.10 20.64
C LYS A 532 2.28 20.23 20.82
N THR A 533 2.05 18.92 20.79
CA THR A 533 3.12 17.93 20.74
C THR A 533 3.82 17.94 19.38
N GLU A 534 5.05 17.43 19.31
CA GLU A 534 5.76 17.22 18.04
C GLU A 534 4.88 16.45 17.03
N ARG A 535 4.20 15.42 17.49
CA ARG A 535 3.31 14.59 16.66
C ARG A 535 2.17 15.41 16.04
N GLU A 536 1.47 16.20 16.85
CA GLU A 536 0.34 17.04 16.39
C GLU A 536 0.78 18.07 15.37
N LEU A 537 1.92 18.72 15.62
CA LEU A 537 2.52 19.67 14.68
C LEU A 537 2.85 19.00 13.35
N MET A 538 3.53 17.85 13.39
CA MET A 538 3.92 17.13 12.18
C MET A 538 2.71 16.57 11.40
N MET A 539 1.70 16.06 12.10
CA MET A 539 0.45 15.62 11.47
C MET A 539 -0.28 16.76 10.75
N GLY A 540 -0.38 17.93 11.36
CA GLY A 540 -0.98 19.10 10.72
C GLY A 540 -0.19 19.62 9.53
N LEU A 541 1.14 19.42 9.49
CA LEU A 541 1.99 19.68 8.33
C LEU A 541 1.89 18.56 7.27
N GLY A 542 1.03 17.54 7.47
CA GLY A 542 0.81 16.45 6.54
C GLY A 542 1.85 15.32 6.61
N TYR A 543 2.67 15.28 7.66
CA TYR A 543 3.61 14.19 7.89
C TYR A 543 2.97 13.06 8.71
N SER A 544 3.29 11.83 8.36
CA SER A 544 2.92 10.64 9.11
C SER A 544 4.17 9.85 9.51
N ARG A 545 4.09 9.08 10.59
CA ARG A 545 5.22 8.26 11.05
C ARG A 545 5.23 6.91 10.37
N ILE A 546 6.43 6.43 10.06
CA ILE A 546 6.72 5.05 9.65
C ILE A 546 7.66 4.48 10.70
N TRP A 547 7.26 3.37 11.32
CA TRP A 547 7.99 2.72 12.39
C TRP A 547 8.93 1.65 11.85
N ASP A 548 10.10 1.50 12.46
CA ASP A 548 11.05 0.42 12.18
C ASP A 548 10.79 -0.82 13.07
N CYS A 549 11.73 -1.78 13.10
CA CYS A 549 11.66 -2.98 13.93
C CYS A 549 12.42 -2.84 15.26
N GLY A 550 12.97 -1.68 15.57
CA GLY A 550 13.88 -1.48 16.68
C GLY A 550 15.30 -1.96 16.38
N LEU A 551 16.14 -1.97 17.41
CA LEU A 551 17.55 -2.32 17.30
C LEU A 551 17.91 -3.37 18.35
N PHE A 552 18.95 -4.16 18.06
CA PHE A 552 19.67 -4.93 19.06
C PHE A 552 20.83 -4.10 19.59
N LYS A 553 20.96 -3.99 20.93
CA LYS A 553 22.15 -3.40 21.56
C LYS A 553 23.13 -4.51 21.88
N TYR A 554 24.30 -4.42 21.29
CA TYR A 554 25.44 -5.28 21.56
C TYR A 554 26.48 -4.54 22.39
N GLU A 555 27.18 -5.26 23.25
CA GLU A 555 28.22 -4.72 24.12
C GLU A 555 29.40 -5.69 24.17
N LYS A 556 30.63 -5.16 24.18
CA LYS A 556 31.86 -5.91 24.32
C LYS A 556 32.73 -5.26 25.38
N SER A 557 33.07 -5.99 26.45
CA SER A 557 34.18 -5.63 27.33
C SER A 557 35.51 -5.87 26.60
N CYS A 558 36.43 -4.93 26.71
CA CYS A 558 37.74 -4.97 26.06
C CYS A 558 38.89 -5.03 27.09
N GLU A 559 38.53 -5.17 28.41
CA GLU A 559 39.51 -5.36 29.48
C GLU A 559 40.26 -6.67 29.34
#